data_52a8ee9140b72d1393f501ca2d4bd843
#
_entry.id   52a8ee9140b72d1393f501ca2d4bd843
#
_cell.length_a   1.000
_cell.length_b   1.000
_cell.length_c   1.000
_cell.angle_alpha   90.00
_cell.angle_beta   90.00
_cell.angle_gamma   90.00
#
_symmetry.space_group_name_H-M   'P 1'
#
loop_
_entity.id
_entity.type
_entity.pdbx_description
1 polymer ?
#
loop_
_entity_poly.entity_id
_entity_poly.type
_entity_poly.pdbx_seq_one_letter_code
_entity_poly.pdbx_strand_id
1 'polypeptide(L)'
;MGNMDGKAVEELSTTECHQWYKKFMTECPSGQLTLYEFKQFFGLKNLSPAANKYIEQMFETFDFNKDGYMDFMEYVAALSLVLKGKVDQKLRWYFKLYDVDGNGCIDRGELLNIIKAIRAINRCNETMTAEEFTNMVFDKIDINGDGELSLEEFLEGVQKDEMLLQILTRSLDLTHIVRLIQNDGKNPQEPEQAAGAA
;
A
#
# COMPACT_ATOMS: atom_id res chain seq x y z
N MET A 1 13.95 -23.72 2.19
CA MET A 1 13.10 -22.98 1.25
C MET A 1 11.71 -22.93 1.81
N GLY A 2 11.46 -21.90 2.62
CA GLY A 2 10.18 -21.75 3.30
C GLY A 2 9.09 -21.27 2.35
N ASN A 3 7.95 -21.91 2.39
CA ASN A 3 6.71 -21.40 1.85
C ASN A 3 6.36 -20.07 2.53
N MET A 4 6.84 -18.97 1.96
CA MET A 4 6.48 -17.64 2.43
C MET A 4 5.00 -17.31 2.12
N ASP A 5 4.44 -17.94 1.10
CA ASP A 5 3.07 -17.66 0.63
C ASP A 5 1.98 -18.29 1.50
N GLY A 6 2.28 -19.34 2.25
CA GLY A 6 1.31 -20.00 3.12
C GLY A 6 1.09 -19.32 4.48
N LYS A 7 2.08 -18.58 5.00
CA LYS A 7 2.00 -18.00 6.35
C LYS A 7 1.16 -16.73 6.44
N ALA A 8 1.11 -15.93 5.38
CA ALA A 8 0.34 -14.69 5.38
C ALA A 8 -1.18 -14.94 5.40
N VAL A 9 -1.63 -16.06 4.84
CA VAL A 9 -3.05 -16.45 4.80
C VAL A 9 -3.48 -17.12 6.12
N GLU A 10 -2.56 -17.82 6.80
CA GLU A 10 -2.86 -18.48 8.09
C GLU A 10 -3.05 -17.51 9.26
N GLU A 11 -2.54 -16.28 9.17
CA GLU A 11 -2.66 -15.27 10.22
C GLU A 11 -3.99 -14.52 10.22
N LEU A 12 -4.81 -14.68 9.17
CA LEU A 12 -6.14 -14.10 9.11
C LEU A 12 -7.17 -15.02 9.77
N SER A 13 -8.00 -14.44 10.62
CA SER A 13 -9.16 -15.17 11.13
C SER A 13 -10.10 -15.52 9.97
N THR A 14 -10.78 -16.67 10.07
CA THR A 14 -11.77 -17.11 9.07
C THR A 14 -12.85 -16.03 8.83
N THR A 15 -13.22 -15.30 9.87
CA THR A 15 -14.21 -14.22 9.81
C THR A 15 -13.71 -13.03 8.99
N GLU A 16 -12.48 -12.59 9.20
CA GLU A 16 -11.87 -11.50 8.43
C GLU A 16 -11.73 -11.87 6.96
N CYS A 17 -11.26 -13.07 6.67
CA CYS A 17 -11.12 -13.57 5.31
C CYS A 17 -12.47 -13.60 4.58
N HIS A 18 -13.54 -14.02 5.26
CA HIS A 18 -14.89 -14.02 4.70
C HIS A 18 -15.44 -12.62 4.43
N GLN A 19 -15.19 -11.66 5.34
CA GLN A 19 -15.56 -10.25 5.16
C GLN A 19 -14.86 -9.63 3.96
N TRP A 20 -13.56 -9.90 3.81
CA TRP A 20 -12.76 -9.42 2.68
C TRP A 20 -13.22 -10.01 1.35
N TYR A 21 -13.53 -11.29 1.34
CA TYR A 21 -14.09 -11.98 0.16
C TYR A 21 -15.42 -11.35 -0.25
N LYS A 22 -16.33 -11.16 0.70
CA LYS A 22 -17.63 -10.55 0.45
C LYS A 22 -17.50 -9.14 -0.14
N LYS A 23 -16.63 -8.31 0.44
CA LYS A 23 -16.38 -6.95 -0.05
C LYS A 23 -15.77 -6.98 -1.44
N PHE A 24 -14.75 -7.81 -1.65
CA PHE A 24 -14.10 -7.97 -2.94
C PHE A 24 -15.09 -8.40 -4.04
N MET A 25 -15.89 -9.40 -3.79
CA MET A 25 -16.89 -9.91 -4.76
C MET A 25 -18.04 -8.93 -4.99
N THR A 26 -18.37 -8.09 -4.03
CA THR A 26 -19.36 -7.03 -4.19
C THR A 26 -18.88 -5.94 -5.13
N GLU A 27 -17.63 -5.51 -4.98
CA GLU A 27 -17.03 -4.48 -5.82
C GLU A 27 -16.56 -5.03 -7.19
N CYS A 28 -16.18 -6.29 -7.23
CA CYS A 28 -15.64 -6.96 -8.40
C CYS A 28 -16.28 -8.34 -8.61
N PRO A 29 -17.52 -8.41 -9.14
CA PRO A 29 -18.23 -9.68 -9.32
C PRO A 29 -17.54 -10.68 -10.26
N SER A 30 -16.67 -10.19 -11.15
CA SER A 30 -15.88 -11.06 -12.05
C SER A 30 -14.83 -11.89 -11.31
N GLY A 31 -14.45 -11.49 -10.08
CA GLY A 31 -13.37 -12.11 -9.33
C GLY A 31 -11.96 -11.66 -9.77
N GLN A 32 -11.89 -10.76 -10.74
CA GLN A 32 -10.63 -10.20 -11.27
C GLN A 32 -10.72 -8.68 -11.31
N LEU A 33 -9.94 -8.04 -10.45
CA LEU A 33 -9.91 -6.59 -10.30
C LEU A 33 -8.98 -5.98 -11.36
N THR A 34 -9.51 -5.14 -12.23
CA THR A 34 -8.71 -4.34 -13.17
C THR A 34 -8.06 -3.15 -12.47
N LEU A 35 -7.07 -2.53 -13.09
CA LEU A 35 -6.49 -1.29 -12.58
C LEU A 35 -7.55 -0.19 -12.38
N TYR A 36 -8.49 -0.08 -13.30
CA TYR A 36 -9.58 0.89 -13.19
C TYR A 36 -10.46 0.63 -11.96
N GLU A 37 -10.89 -0.61 -11.77
CA GLU A 37 -11.69 -1.04 -10.61
C GLU A 37 -10.90 -0.89 -9.31
N PHE A 38 -9.59 -1.18 -9.33
CA PHE A 38 -8.69 -0.95 -8.21
C PHE A 38 -8.70 0.52 -7.77
N LYS A 39 -8.57 1.45 -8.70
CA LYS A 39 -8.66 2.89 -8.42
C LYS A 39 -10.02 3.27 -7.83
N GLN A 40 -11.10 2.73 -8.37
CA GLN A 40 -12.47 2.97 -7.86
C GLN A 40 -12.65 2.38 -6.45
N PHE A 41 -12.20 1.17 -6.23
CA PHE A 41 -12.29 0.47 -4.95
C PHE A 41 -11.61 1.24 -3.82
N PHE A 42 -10.46 1.81 -4.11
CA PHE A 42 -9.69 2.59 -3.14
C PHE A 42 -10.05 4.09 -3.12
N GLY A 43 -11.08 4.50 -3.82
CA GLY A 43 -11.52 5.89 -3.85
C GLY A 43 -10.51 6.86 -4.49
N LEU A 44 -9.61 6.36 -5.31
CA LEU A 44 -8.51 7.10 -5.94
C LEU A 44 -9.00 7.76 -7.23
N LYS A 45 -9.65 8.92 -7.09
CA LYS A 45 -10.20 9.68 -8.22
C LYS A 45 -9.43 10.99 -8.39
N ASN A 46 -9.39 11.48 -9.64
CA ASN A 46 -8.79 12.77 -9.99
C ASN A 46 -7.34 12.93 -9.55
N LEU A 47 -6.55 11.88 -9.73
CA LEU A 47 -5.15 11.88 -9.38
C LEU A 47 -4.31 12.67 -10.39
N SER A 48 -3.24 13.33 -9.91
CA SER A 48 -2.22 13.88 -10.78
C SER A 48 -1.54 12.78 -11.62
N PRO A 49 -0.90 13.11 -12.77
CA PRO A 49 -0.18 12.12 -13.55
C PRO A 49 0.87 11.33 -12.76
N ALA A 50 1.59 12.00 -11.86
CA ALA A 50 2.58 11.36 -10.98
C ALA A 50 1.92 10.37 -10.01
N ALA A 51 0.79 10.76 -9.40
CA ALA A 51 0.04 9.89 -8.50
C ALA A 51 -0.57 8.69 -9.25
N ASN A 52 -1.08 8.88 -10.46
CA ASN A 52 -1.56 7.80 -11.30
C ASN A 52 -0.47 6.76 -11.59
N LYS A 53 0.72 7.22 -11.99
CA LYS A 53 1.85 6.33 -12.26
C LYS A 53 2.25 5.52 -11.02
N TYR A 54 2.25 6.16 -9.85
CA TYR A 54 2.53 5.49 -8.59
C TYR A 54 1.50 4.40 -8.26
N ILE A 55 0.21 4.66 -8.47
CA ILE A 55 -0.87 3.68 -8.26
C ILE A 55 -0.78 2.53 -9.28
N GLU A 56 -0.44 2.81 -10.52
CA GLU A 56 -0.18 1.78 -11.53
C GLU A 56 0.97 0.87 -11.12
N GLN A 57 2.06 1.45 -10.64
CA GLN A 57 3.20 0.70 -10.12
C GLN A 57 2.82 -0.16 -8.91
N MET A 58 2.00 0.37 -8.01
CA MET A 58 1.48 -0.36 -6.86
C MET A 58 0.63 -1.56 -7.29
N PHE A 59 -0.26 -1.38 -8.26
CA PHE A 59 -1.08 -2.45 -8.82
C PHE A 59 -0.21 -3.55 -9.44
N GLU A 60 0.78 -3.18 -10.25
CA GLU A 60 1.72 -4.13 -10.85
C GLU A 60 2.52 -4.91 -9.82
N THR A 61 2.85 -4.30 -8.69
CA THR A 61 3.56 -4.94 -7.58
C THR A 61 2.70 -6.00 -6.89
N PHE A 62 1.39 -5.80 -6.83
CA PHE A 62 0.43 -6.75 -6.28
C PHE A 62 -0.01 -7.83 -7.28
N ASP A 63 0.09 -7.57 -8.57
CA ASP A 63 -0.18 -8.53 -9.63
C ASP A 63 1.01 -9.51 -9.75
N PHE A 64 1.02 -10.54 -8.89
CA PHE A 64 2.14 -11.48 -8.79
C PHE A 64 2.29 -12.37 -10.01
N ASN A 65 1.18 -12.77 -10.63
CA ASN A 65 1.19 -13.63 -11.81
C ASN A 65 1.32 -12.87 -13.14
N LYS A 66 1.30 -11.53 -13.09
CA LYS A 66 1.47 -10.64 -14.24
C LYS A 66 0.43 -10.84 -15.35
N ASP A 67 -0.81 -11.16 -14.96
CA ASP A 67 -1.93 -11.30 -15.91
C ASP A 67 -2.69 -10.00 -16.19
N GLY A 68 -2.32 -8.91 -15.51
CA GLY A 68 -2.96 -7.60 -15.65
C GLY A 68 -4.20 -7.42 -14.78
N TYR A 69 -4.49 -8.38 -13.93
CA TYR A 69 -5.61 -8.37 -13.00
C TYR A 69 -5.13 -8.69 -11.59
N MET A 70 -5.90 -8.28 -10.61
CA MET A 70 -5.70 -8.68 -9.22
C MET A 70 -6.83 -9.61 -8.82
N ASP A 71 -6.53 -10.88 -8.57
CA ASP A 71 -7.49 -11.83 -8.04
C ASP A 71 -7.63 -11.71 -6.52
N PHE A 72 -8.56 -12.46 -5.93
CA PHE A 72 -8.79 -12.40 -4.49
C PHE A 72 -7.58 -12.85 -3.67
N MET A 73 -6.81 -13.82 -4.13
CA MET A 73 -5.62 -14.29 -3.42
C MET A 73 -4.52 -13.23 -3.38
N GLU A 74 -4.30 -12.53 -4.48
CA GLU A 74 -3.36 -11.41 -4.57
C GLU A 74 -3.83 -10.23 -3.70
N TYR A 75 -5.13 -9.93 -3.71
CA TYR A 75 -5.74 -8.92 -2.85
C TYR A 75 -5.54 -9.24 -1.36
N VAL A 76 -5.80 -10.48 -0.93
CA VAL A 76 -5.57 -10.92 0.45
C VAL A 76 -4.10 -10.86 0.82
N ALA A 77 -3.22 -11.31 -0.06
CA ALA A 77 -1.77 -11.26 0.18
C ALA A 77 -1.28 -9.82 0.36
N ALA A 78 -1.75 -8.90 -0.48
CA ALA A 78 -1.42 -7.48 -0.39
C ALA A 78 -1.90 -6.85 0.92
N LEU A 79 -3.15 -7.06 1.29
CA LEU A 79 -3.71 -6.53 2.54
C LEU A 79 -3.05 -7.15 3.78
N SER A 80 -2.77 -8.44 3.76
CA SER A 80 -2.09 -9.13 4.86
C SER A 80 -0.69 -8.57 5.08
N LEU A 81 0.05 -8.33 4.01
CA LEU A 81 1.39 -7.74 4.09
C LEU A 81 1.33 -6.34 4.74
N VAL A 82 0.43 -5.49 4.27
CA VAL A 82 0.31 -4.10 4.74
C VAL A 82 -0.16 -4.05 6.19
N LEU A 83 -1.10 -4.90 6.58
CA LEU A 83 -1.72 -4.86 7.91
C LEU A 83 -0.96 -5.64 8.96
N LYS A 84 -0.46 -6.81 8.63
CA LYS A 84 0.10 -7.78 9.57
C LYS A 84 1.55 -8.16 9.28
N GLY A 85 2.11 -7.70 8.16
CA GLY A 85 3.50 -7.98 7.79
C GLY A 85 4.48 -7.40 8.80
N LYS A 86 5.61 -8.07 9.00
CA LYS A 86 6.72 -7.54 9.77
C LYS A 86 7.33 -6.33 9.06
N VAL A 87 7.97 -5.44 9.82
CA VAL A 87 8.60 -4.22 9.29
C VAL A 87 9.55 -4.55 8.14
N ASP A 88 10.39 -5.56 8.30
CA ASP A 88 11.32 -6.02 7.25
C ASP A 88 10.60 -6.41 5.96
N GLN A 89 9.52 -7.18 6.06
CA GLN A 89 8.72 -7.60 4.91
C GLN A 89 8.06 -6.42 4.21
N LYS A 90 7.50 -5.50 4.97
CA LYS A 90 6.90 -4.26 4.44
C LYS A 90 7.93 -3.42 3.71
N LEU A 91 9.10 -3.21 4.29
CA LEU A 91 10.16 -2.41 3.69
C LEU A 91 10.72 -3.02 2.41
N ARG A 92 10.85 -4.34 2.33
CA ARG A 92 11.23 -5.04 1.09
C ARG A 92 10.21 -4.82 -0.02
N TRP A 93 8.94 -4.84 0.33
CA TRP A 93 7.87 -4.57 -0.62
C TRP A 93 7.89 -3.09 -1.07
N TYR A 94 8.07 -2.13 -0.15
CA TYR A 94 8.23 -0.71 -0.50
C TYR A 94 9.43 -0.47 -1.39
N PHE A 95 10.54 -1.12 -1.11
CA PHE A 95 11.73 -1.02 -1.96
C PHE A 95 11.42 -1.46 -3.39
N LYS A 96 10.76 -2.59 -3.56
CA LYS A 96 10.34 -3.10 -4.86
C LYS A 96 9.37 -2.14 -5.58
N LEU A 97 8.49 -1.49 -4.82
CA LEU A 97 7.58 -0.47 -5.34
C LEU A 97 8.33 0.79 -5.78
N TYR A 98 9.35 1.20 -5.04
CA TYR A 98 10.12 2.42 -5.29
C TYR A 98 11.18 2.26 -6.39
N ASP A 99 11.71 1.07 -6.55
CA ASP A 99 12.61 0.71 -7.65
C ASP A 99 11.80 0.51 -8.94
N VAL A 100 11.43 1.60 -9.57
CA VAL A 100 10.50 1.62 -10.72
C VAL A 100 11.07 0.93 -11.95
N ASP A 101 12.37 1.12 -12.23
CA ASP A 101 13.05 0.51 -13.37
C ASP A 101 13.52 -0.93 -13.10
N GLY A 102 13.42 -1.41 -11.84
CA GLY A 102 13.77 -2.77 -11.47
C GLY A 102 15.26 -3.09 -11.52
N ASN A 103 16.12 -2.07 -11.40
CA ASN A 103 17.58 -2.24 -11.48
C ASN A 103 18.22 -2.72 -10.17
N GLY A 104 17.43 -2.85 -9.08
CA GLY A 104 17.89 -3.26 -7.77
C GLY A 104 18.37 -2.14 -6.85
N CYS A 105 18.26 -0.89 -7.30
CA CYS A 105 18.62 0.31 -6.55
C CYS A 105 17.57 1.40 -6.74
N ILE A 106 17.40 2.25 -5.73
CA ILE A 106 16.52 3.43 -5.83
C ILE A 106 17.40 4.66 -6.07
N ASP A 107 17.23 5.34 -7.20
CA ASP A 107 17.90 6.59 -7.48
C ASP A 107 17.13 7.81 -6.93
N ARG A 108 17.76 8.99 -6.94
CA ARG A 108 17.14 10.22 -6.44
C ARG A 108 15.90 10.61 -7.21
N GLY A 109 15.89 10.41 -8.53
CA GLY A 109 14.74 10.73 -9.38
C GLY A 109 13.54 9.86 -9.06
N GLU A 110 13.76 8.57 -8.87
CA GLU A 110 12.71 7.61 -8.47
C GLU A 110 12.13 7.97 -7.11
N LEU A 111 12.97 8.20 -6.11
CA LEU A 111 12.50 8.58 -4.77
C LEU A 111 11.77 9.92 -4.78
N LEU A 112 12.29 10.92 -5.48
CA LEU A 112 11.65 12.23 -5.61
C LEU A 112 10.26 12.13 -6.21
N ASN A 113 10.09 11.38 -7.30
CA ASN A 113 8.81 11.18 -7.95
C ASN A 113 7.81 10.48 -7.05
N ILE A 114 8.27 9.52 -6.28
CA ILE A 114 7.44 8.79 -5.31
C ILE A 114 7.01 9.69 -4.16
N ILE A 115 7.90 10.50 -3.60
CA ILE A 115 7.56 11.45 -2.54
C ILE A 115 6.54 12.48 -3.05
N LYS A 116 6.68 12.98 -4.26
CA LYS A 116 5.69 13.87 -4.88
C LYS A 116 4.33 13.19 -5.04
N ALA A 117 4.30 11.94 -5.47
CA ALA A 117 3.08 11.15 -5.61
C ALA A 117 2.39 10.91 -4.27
N ILE A 118 3.13 10.51 -3.25
CA ILE A 118 2.64 10.29 -1.88
C ILE A 118 2.00 11.55 -1.31
N ARG A 119 2.67 12.70 -1.46
CA ARG A 119 2.14 13.98 -1.00
C ARG A 119 0.87 14.40 -1.72
N ALA A 120 0.80 14.15 -3.02
CA ALA A 120 -0.40 14.42 -3.82
C ALA A 120 -1.60 13.56 -3.36
N ILE A 121 -1.36 12.31 -2.99
CA ILE A 121 -2.42 11.41 -2.50
C ILE A 121 -2.87 11.78 -1.08
N ASN A 122 -1.92 12.05 -0.19
CA ASN A 122 -2.20 12.28 1.23
C ASN A 122 -2.56 13.73 1.56
N ARG A 123 -2.42 14.65 0.63
CA ARG A 123 -2.67 16.09 0.82
C ARG A 123 -1.98 16.67 2.06
N CYS A 124 -0.78 16.21 2.34
CA CYS A 124 -0.02 16.68 3.50
C CYS A 124 0.56 18.07 3.25
N ASN A 125 0.29 18.99 4.16
CA ASN A 125 1.00 20.26 4.25
C ASN A 125 2.29 20.00 5.04
N GLU A 126 3.36 19.74 4.32
CA GLU A 126 4.67 19.55 4.94
C GLU A 126 5.52 20.82 4.81
N THR A 127 6.32 21.08 5.83
CA THR A 127 7.20 22.26 5.89
C THR A 127 8.41 22.13 4.97
N MET A 128 8.77 20.90 4.58
CA MET A 128 9.92 20.57 3.75
C MET A 128 9.47 20.23 2.34
N THR A 129 10.17 20.71 1.32
CA THR A 129 9.88 20.35 -0.07
C THR A 129 10.18 18.87 -0.35
N ALA A 130 9.62 18.32 -1.42
CA ALA A 130 9.89 16.93 -1.82
C ALA A 130 11.39 16.73 -2.14
N GLU A 131 12.02 17.72 -2.76
CA GLU A 131 13.44 17.74 -3.07
C GLU A 131 14.31 17.74 -1.81
N GLU A 132 13.99 18.61 -0.84
CA GLU A 132 14.69 18.68 0.45
C GLU A 132 14.54 17.36 1.22
N PHE A 133 13.36 16.77 1.23
CA PHE A 133 13.13 15.48 1.87
C PHE A 133 13.93 14.37 1.21
N THR A 134 13.94 14.31 -0.11
CA THR A 134 14.72 13.33 -0.88
C THR A 134 16.22 13.46 -0.58
N ASN A 135 16.74 14.65 -0.59
CA ASN A 135 18.15 14.91 -0.24
C ASN A 135 18.47 14.47 1.19
N MET A 136 17.58 14.78 2.14
CA MET A 136 17.74 14.36 3.52
C MET A 136 17.80 12.83 3.66
N VAL A 137 16.94 12.09 2.94
CA VAL A 137 16.95 10.63 2.96
C VAL A 137 18.29 10.10 2.45
N PHE A 138 18.76 10.59 1.31
CA PHE A 138 20.06 10.17 0.76
C PHE A 138 21.22 10.51 1.67
N ASP A 139 21.23 11.71 2.28
CA ASP A 139 22.27 12.12 3.23
C ASP A 139 22.33 11.20 4.47
N LYS A 140 21.19 10.64 4.86
CA LYS A 140 21.10 9.76 6.04
C LYS A 140 21.44 8.31 5.75
N ILE A 141 21.01 7.75 4.60
CA ILE A 141 21.04 6.32 4.37
C ILE A 141 21.87 5.85 3.17
N ASP A 142 22.29 6.76 2.27
CA ASP A 142 23.26 6.47 1.22
C ASP A 142 24.68 6.46 1.83
N ILE A 143 25.05 5.33 2.43
CA ILE A 143 26.29 5.22 3.23
C ILE A 143 27.52 5.23 2.33
N ASN A 144 27.47 4.59 1.17
CA ASN A 144 28.59 4.54 0.23
C ASN A 144 28.70 5.79 -0.65
N GLY A 145 27.68 6.67 -0.65
CA GLY A 145 27.69 7.93 -1.38
C GLY A 145 27.64 7.80 -2.90
N ASP A 146 27.14 6.70 -3.42
CA ASP A 146 27.06 6.46 -4.87
C ASP A 146 25.84 7.12 -5.56
N GLY A 147 24.94 7.73 -4.78
CA GLY A 147 23.74 8.38 -5.28
C GLY A 147 22.58 7.44 -5.56
N GLU A 148 22.71 6.19 -5.18
CA GLU A 148 21.69 5.16 -5.29
C GLU A 148 21.51 4.45 -3.94
N LEU A 149 20.28 4.00 -3.64
CA LEU A 149 20.01 3.24 -2.43
C LEU A 149 19.89 1.77 -2.77
N SER A 150 20.80 0.97 -2.23
CA SER A 150 20.67 -0.49 -2.27
C SER A 150 19.58 -0.97 -1.31
N LEU A 151 19.13 -2.20 -1.50
CA LEU A 151 18.16 -2.81 -0.57
C LEU A 151 18.67 -2.83 0.88
N GLU A 152 19.95 -3.13 1.09
CA GLU A 152 20.56 -3.16 2.41
C GLU A 152 20.57 -1.77 3.07
N GLU A 153 21.00 -0.75 2.35
CA GLU A 153 21.01 0.64 2.82
C GLU A 153 19.60 1.12 3.17
N PHE A 154 18.63 0.79 2.32
CA PHE A 154 17.22 1.12 2.54
C PHE A 154 16.67 0.43 3.79
N LEU A 155 16.84 -0.89 3.91
CA LEU A 155 16.35 -1.66 5.05
C LEU A 155 16.97 -1.20 6.36
N GLU A 156 18.29 -1.12 6.41
CA GLU A 156 19.01 -0.72 7.64
C GLU A 156 18.75 0.74 8.00
N GLY A 157 18.81 1.62 7.03
CA GLY A 157 18.66 3.06 7.26
C GLY A 157 17.26 3.44 7.70
N VAL A 158 16.23 2.91 7.06
CA VAL A 158 14.84 3.22 7.42
C VAL A 158 14.44 2.60 8.76
N GLN A 159 14.90 1.39 9.07
CA GLN A 159 14.59 0.75 10.35
C GLN A 159 15.22 1.48 11.54
N LYS A 160 16.37 2.10 11.35
CA LYS A 160 17.08 2.86 12.40
C LYS A 160 16.54 4.27 12.61
N ASP A 161 15.79 4.79 11.67
CA ASP A 161 15.22 6.15 11.73
C ASP A 161 13.70 6.08 11.80
N GLU A 162 13.16 6.28 12.98
CA GLU A 162 11.71 6.22 13.23
C GLU A 162 10.92 7.22 12.38
N MET A 163 11.48 8.40 12.14
CA MET A 163 10.84 9.42 11.30
C MET A 163 10.75 8.96 9.84
N LEU A 164 11.82 8.41 9.29
CA LEU A 164 11.82 7.84 7.93
C LEU A 164 10.88 6.66 7.83
N LEU A 165 10.89 5.78 8.83
CA LEU A 165 9.98 4.64 8.89
C LEU A 165 8.52 5.09 8.83
N GLN A 166 8.15 6.06 9.64
CA GLN A 166 6.79 6.60 9.66
C GLN A 166 6.39 7.26 8.34
N ILE A 167 7.23 8.10 7.78
CA ILE A 167 6.92 8.85 6.56
C ILE A 167 6.84 7.92 5.36
N LEU A 168 7.80 7.02 5.19
CA LEU A 168 7.85 6.12 4.04
C LEU A 168 6.79 5.02 4.11
N THR A 169 6.42 4.56 5.31
CA THR A 169 5.34 3.57 5.47
C THR A 169 3.94 4.19 5.50
N ARG A 170 3.82 5.49 5.71
CA ARG A 170 2.55 6.22 5.69
C ARG A 170 1.92 6.29 4.30
N SER A 171 2.69 6.12 3.25
CA SER A 171 2.23 6.16 1.86
C SER A 171 1.19 5.09 1.53
N LEU A 172 1.19 4.01 2.28
CA LEU A 172 0.21 2.94 2.21
C LEU A 172 -0.51 2.78 3.53
N ASP A 173 -0.98 3.89 4.08
CA ASP A 173 -1.94 3.80 5.16
C ASP A 173 -3.29 3.34 4.61
N LEU A 174 -3.39 2.04 4.36
CA LEU A 174 -4.64 1.37 4.03
C LEU A 174 -5.55 1.23 5.27
N THR A 175 -5.18 1.81 6.41
CA THR A 175 -6.00 1.83 7.63
C THR A 175 -7.39 2.39 7.34
N HIS A 176 -7.48 3.41 6.51
CA HIS A 176 -8.75 3.98 6.06
C HIS A 176 -9.60 2.94 5.32
N ILE A 177 -9.00 2.17 4.41
CA ILE A 177 -9.68 1.14 3.63
C ILE A 177 -10.10 -0.02 4.49
N VAL A 178 -9.25 -0.43 5.42
CA VAL A 178 -9.57 -1.47 6.40
C VAL A 178 -10.73 -1.05 7.29
N ARG A 179 -10.78 0.22 7.71
CA ARG A 179 -11.91 0.76 8.46
C ARG A 179 -13.20 0.74 7.64
N LEU A 180 -13.13 1.07 6.35
CA LEU A 180 -14.29 0.96 5.45
C LEU A 180 -14.79 -0.48 5.35
N ILE A 181 -13.90 -1.44 5.14
CA ILE A 181 -14.24 -2.87 5.08
C ILE A 181 -14.84 -3.35 6.40
N GLN A 182 -14.27 -2.95 7.53
CA GLN A 182 -14.76 -3.32 8.86
C GLN A 182 -16.12 -2.67 9.18
N ASN A 183 -16.34 -1.44 8.74
CA ASN A 183 -17.60 -0.72 8.99
C ASN A 183 -18.75 -1.25 8.12
N ASP A 184 -18.48 -1.66 6.88
CA ASP A 184 -19.49 -2.29 6.04
C ASP A 184 -19.94 -3.67 6.57
N GLY A 185 -19.14 -4.29 7.44
CA GLY A 185 -19.49 -5.51 8.16
C GLY A 185 -20.42 -5.28 9.36
N LYS A 186 -20.54 -4.03 9.82
CA LYS A 186 -21.56 -3.63 10.80
C LYS A 186 -22.71 -2.99 10.04
N ASN A 187 -23.72 -3.80 9.70
CA ASN A 187 -25.00 -3.27 9.27
C ASN A 187 -25.43 -2.21 10.30
N PRO A 188 -25.77 -0.99 9.89
CA PRO A 188 -26.55 -0.13 10.77
C PRO A 188 -27.83 -0.93 11.04
N GLN A 189 -28.06 -1.28 12.28
CA GLN A 189 -29.37 -1.77 12.70
C GLN A 189 -30.37 -0.74 12.18
N GLU A 190 -31.27 -1.18 11.33
CA GLU A 190 -32.44 -0.38 11.01
C GLU A 190 -33.02 0.05 12.35
N PRO A 191 -33.32 1.32 12.57
CA PRO A 191 -34.06 1.70 13.75
C PRO A 191 -35.36 0.90 13.70
N GLU A 192 -35.56 0.03 14.70
CA GLU A 192 -36.86 -0.55 14.95
C GLU A 192 -37.84 0.61 14.90
N GLN A 193 -38.66 0.62 13.86
CA GLN A 193 -39.83 1.46 13.91
C GLN A 193 -40.63 0.95 15.10
N ALA A 194 -40.55 1.67 16.20
CA ALA A 194 -41.50 1.52 17.25
C ALA A 194 -42.88 1.69 16.62
N ALA A 195 -43.55 0.59 16.41
CA ALA A 195 -44.94 0.61 16.04
C ALA A 195 -45.66 1.34 17.20
N GLY A 196 -45.93 2.60 16.97
CA GLY A 196 -46.74 3.37 17.89
C GLY A 196 -48.10 2.70 17.96
N ALA A 197 -48.33 2.04 19.05
CA ALA A 197 -49.70 1.67 19.42
C ALA A 197 -50.48 2.95 19.62
N ALA A 198 -51.48 3.12 18.82
CA ALA A 198 -52.47 4.17 19.01
C ALA A 198 -53.23 4.01 20.34
#